data_32537a9153b9f023bcfdd368f46dbe16
#
_entry.id   32537a9153b9f023bcfdd368f46dbe16
#
_cell.length_a   1.000
_cell.length_b   1.000
_cell.length_c   1.000
_cell.angle_alpha   90.00
_cell.angle_beta   90.00
_cell.angle_gamma   90.00
#
_symmetry.space_group_name_H-M   'P 1'
#
loop_
_entity.id
_entity.type
_entity.pdbx_description
1 polymer ?
#
loop_
_entity_poly.entity_id
_entity_poly.type
_entity_poly.pdbx_seq_one_letter_code
_entity_poly.pdbx_strand_id
1 'polypeptide(L)'
;MPDILIVDDQPYLQEFFSEELTNEGYGVVSVNDAESVRGYLRNSRPDIVLLDLYLNGFEGWDLLKELKSEDPGLPVLIVTAYDNYVNDPRLSEADGYVVKSFVQVDDLKQKIADVLAR
;
A
#
# COMPACT_ATOMS: atom_id res chain seq x y z
N MET A 1 9.01 8.38 -13.59
CA MET A 1 8.04 8.70 -12.55
C MET A 1 7.51 7.41 -11.94
N PRO A 2 7.77 7.13 -10.65
CA PRO A 2 7.26 5.90 -10.04
C PRO A 2 5.73 5.87 -9.95
N ASP A 3 5.18 4.68 -10.08
CA ASP A 3 3.75 4.44 -9.99
C ASP A 3 3.41 3.76 -8.68
N ILE A 4 2.39 4.27 -8.00
CA ILE A 4 1.93 3.77 -6.70
C ILE A 4 0.52 3.21 -6.87
N LEU A 5 0.31 1.98 -6.40
CA LEU A 5 -1.02 1.39 -6.30
C LEU A 5 -1.48 1.46 -4.85
N ILE A 6 -2.56 2.18 -4.59
CA ILE A 6 -3.16 2.27 -3.25
C ILE A 6 -4.32 1.30 -3.18
N VAL A 7 -4.29 0.43 -2.17
CA VAL A 7 -5.34 -0.56 -1.92
C VAL A 7 -5.98 -0.26 -0.57
N ASP A 8 -7.13 0.38 -0.58
CA ASP A 8 -7.79 0.89 0.61
C ASP A 8 -9.29 1.04 0.34
N ASP A 9 -10.13 0.71 1.30
CA ASP A 9 -11.58 0.83 1.16
C ASP A 9 -12.18 2.06 1.87
N GLN A 10 -11.34 2.92 2.44
CA GLN A 10 -11.78 4.15 3.11
C GLN A 10 -11.66 5.34 2.15
N PRO A 11 -12.78 5.84 1.59
CA PRO A 11 -12.72 6.83 0.51
C PRO A 11 -11.96 8.11 0.86
N TYR A 12 -12.15 8.62 2.07
CA TYR A 12 -11.53 9.90 2.45
C TYR A 12 -10.02 9.78 2.58
N LEU A 13 -9.53 8.70 3.17
CA LEU A 13 -8.09 8.48 3.31
C LEU A 13 -7.45 8.17 1.97
N GLN A 14 -8.13 7.37 1.14
CA GLN A 14 -7.67 7.04 -0.19
C GLN A 14 -7.52 8.30 -1.04
N GLU A 15 -8.51 9.18 -1.01
CA GLU A 15 -8.47 10.44 -1.76
C GLU A 15 -7.35 11.35 -1.23
N PHE A 16 -7.23 11.48 0.09
CA PHE A 16 -6.21 12.30 0.71
C PHE A 16 -4.80 11.84 0.32
N PHE A 17 -4.52 10.55 0.46
CA PHE A 17 -3.20 10.04 0.11
C PHE A 17 -2.93 10.12 -1.39
N SER A 18 -3.94 9.88 -2.22
CA SER A 18 -3.81 10.02 -3.68
C SER A 18 -3.39 11.43 -4.07
N GLU A 19 -4.04 12.42 -3.47
CA GLU A 19 -3.73 13.82 -3.76
C GLU A 19 -2.33 14.18 -3.28
N GLU A 20 -1.99 13.81 -2.04
CA GLU A 20 -0.68 14.12 -1.47
C GLU A 20 0.47 13.48 -2.27
N LEU A 21 0.29 12.25 -2.69
CA LEU A 21 1.34 11.54 -3.43
C LEU A 21 1.43 12.01 -4.88
N THR A 22 0.29 12.36 -5.48
CA THR A 22 0.29 12.96 -6.81
C THR A 22 1.04 14.29 -6.80
N ASN A 23 0.88 15.09 -5.75
CA ASN A 23 1.59 16.35 -5.60
C ASN A 23 3.10 16.16 -5.45
N GLU A 24 3.54 14.99 -4.99
CA GLU A 24 4.97 14.65 -4.92
C GLU A 24 5.54 14.17 -6.26
N GLY A 25 4.72 14.06 -7.29
CA GLY A 25 5.16 13.66 -8.61
C GLY A 25 4.95 12.20 -8.95
N TYR A 26 4.32 11.40 -8.08
CA TYR A 26 4.06 9.99 -8.36
C TYR A 26 2.83 9.83 -9.25
N GLY A 27 2.81 8.78 -10.08
CA GLY A 27 1.59 8.30 -10.69
C GLY A 27 0.83 7.47 -9.66
N VAL A 28 -0.45 7.73 -9.44
CA VAL A 28 -1.22 7.07 -8.40
C VAL A 28 -2.50 6.47 -8.97
N VAL A 29 -2.72 5.20 -8.68
CA VAL A 29 -3.98 4.50 -8.96
C VAL A 29 -4.49 3.94 -7.64
N SER A 30 -5.78 4.14 -7.37
CA SER A 30 -6.42 3.66 -6.15
C SER A 30 -7.45 2.60 -6.49
N VAL A 31 -7.44 1.50 -5.75
CA VAL A 31 -8.44 0.44 -5.85
C VAL A 31 -8.91 0.09 -4.43
N ASN A 32 -10.07 -0.55 -4.33
CA ASN A 32 -10.67 -0.78 -3.01
C ASN A 32 -10.99 -2.24 -2.71
N ASP A 33 -10.53 -3.17 -3.52
CA ASP A 33 -10.71 -4.60 -3.27
C ASP A 33 -9.62 -5.43 -3.95
N ALA A 34 -9.53 -6.70 -3.56
CA ALA A 34 -8.50 -7.61 -4.07
C ALA A 34 -8.69 -7.92 -5.56
N GLU A 35 -9.94 -8.01 -6.02
CA GLU A 35 -10.21 -8.30 -7.41
C GLU A 35 -9.71 -7.16 -8.32
N SER A 36 -9.91 -5.92 -7.90
CA SER A 36 -9.41 -4.76 -8.64
C SER A 36 -7.88 -4.72 -8.68
N VAL A 37 -7.22 -5.17 -7.61
CA VAL A 37 -5.77 -5.32 -7.59
C VAL A 37 -5.32 -6.31 -8.67
N ARG A 38 -5.96 -7.47 -8.72
CA ARG A 38 -5.63 -8.50 -9.71
C ARG A 38 -5.86 -7.99 -11.13
N GLY A 39 -6.96 -7.26 -11.35
CA GLY A 39 -7.25 -6.65 -12.64
C GLY A 39 -6.18 -5.67 -13.08
N TYR A 40 -5.74 -4.82 -12.18
CA TYR A 40 -4.67 -3.87 -12.47
C TYR A 40 -3.36 -4.58 -12.82
N LEU A 41 -3.00 -5.62 -12.07
CA LEU A 41 -1.74 -6.31 -12.24
C LEU A 41 -1.66 -7.18 -13.50
N ARG A 42 -2.78 -7.44 -14.14
CA ARG A 42 -2.78 -8.18 -15.43
C ARG A 42 -2.07 -7.40 -16.53
N ASN A 43 -2.14 -6.08 -16.48
CA ASN A 43 -1.65 -5.21 -17.55
C ASN A 43 -0.62 -4.19 -17.10
N SER A 44 -0.34 -4.10 -15.82
CA SER A 44 0.53 -3.06 -15.26
C SER A 44 1.29 -3.60 -14.05
N ARG A 45 2.43 -3.00 -13.76
CA ARG A 45 3.20 -3.30 -12.56
C ARG A 45 3.53 -1.98 -11.87
N PRO A 46 2.99 -1.73 -10.68
CA PRO A 46 3.37 -0.53 -9.94
C PRO A 46 4.78 -0.67 -9.39
N ASP A 47 5.38 0.44 -9.00
CA ASP A 47 6.69 0.43 -8.36
C ASP A 47 6.59 0.11 -6.87
N ILE A 48 5.43 0.35 -6.28
CA ILE A 48 5.14 0.04 -4.89
C ILE A 48 3.63 -0.09 -4.70
N VAL A 49 3.21 -0.98 -3.79
CA VAL A 49 1.82 -1.14 -3.38
C VAL A 49 1.68 -0.65 -1.94
N LEU A 50 0.70 0.21 -1.70
CA LEU A 50 0.30 0.61 -0.34
C LEU A 50 -0.96 -0.19 0.00
N LEU A 51 -0.84 -1.12 0.94
CA LEU A 51 -1.90 -2.08 1.24
C LEU A 51 -2.47 -1.86 2.63
N ASP A 52 -3.78 -1.60 2.69
CA ASP A 52 -4.50 -1.62 3.95
C ASP A 52 -4.84 -3.06 4.33
N LEU A 53 -4.68 -3.40 5.60
CA LEU A 53 -5.00 -4.75 6.08
C LEU A 53 -6.50 -5.01 6.20
N TYR A 54 -7.32 -3.96 6.25
CA TYR A 54 -8.77 -4.11 6.39
C TYR A 54 -9.46 -3.63 5.11
N LEU A 55 -9.81 -4.59 4.26
CA LEU A 55 -10.48 -4.32 2.99
C LEU A 55 -11.85 -5.01 2.98
N ASN A 56 -12.93 -4.22 2.95
CA ASN A 56 -14.28 -4.76 2.77
C ASN A 56 -14.62 -5.91 3.70
N GLY A 57 -14.24 -5.78 4.98
CA GLY A 57 -14.59 -6.76 6.00
C GLY A 57 -13.66 -7.96 6.10
N PHE A 58 -12.57 -8.02 5.32
CA PHE A 58 -11.57 -9.07 5.48
C PHE A 58 -10.17 -8.47 5.60
N GLU A 59 -9.27 -9.27 6.15
CA GLU A 59 -7.90 -8.84 6.36
C GLU A 59 -7.08 -8.92 5.07
N GLY A 60 -6.24 -7.92 4.85
CA GLY A 60 -5.38 -7.86 3.67
C GLY A 60 -4.18 -8.79 3.72
N TRP A 61 -4.04 -9.62 4.76
CA TRP A 61 -2.92 -10.56 4.89
C TRP A 61 -2.84 -11.56 3.73
N ASP A 62 -3.99 -12.07 3.30
CA ASP A 62 -4.02 -13.02 2.20
C ASP A 62 -3.57 -12.36 0.90
N LEU A 63 -3.96 -11.11 0.70
CA LEU A 63 -3.53 -10.36 -0.48
C LEU A 63 -2.04 -10.06 -0.44
N LEU A 64 -1.50 -9.72 0.72
CA LEU A 64 -0.04 -9.54 0.87
C LEU A 64 0.70 -10.81 0.47
N LYS A 65 0.24 -11.95 0.97
CA LYS A 65 0.86 -13.24 0.66
C LYS A 65 0.78 -13.55 -0.84
N GLU A 66 -0.37 -13.30 -1.46
CA GLU A 66 -0.56 -13.51 -2.88
C GLU A 66 0.39 -12.64 -3.71
N LEU A 67 0.47 -11.35 -3.39
CA LEU A 67 1.33 -10.41 -4.11
C LEU A 67 2.80 -10.81 -4.02
N LYS A 68 3.26 -11.16 -2.83
CA LYS A 68 4.67 -11.54 -2.64
C LYS A 68 4.98 -12.91 -3.22
N SER A 69 4.00 -13.80 -3.34
CA SER A 69 4.18 -15.10 -4.00
C SER A 69 4.31 -14.94 -5.51
N GLU A 70 3.51 -14.07 -6.12
CA GLU A 70 3.50 -13.90 -7.56
C GLU A 70 4.65 -13.02 -8.05
N ASP A 71 5.04 -12.02 -7.25
CA ASP A 71 6.12 -11.10 -7.59
C ASP A 71 6.89 -10.74 -6.32
N PRO A 72 7.86 -11.58 -5.91
CA PRO A 72 8.63 -11.33 -4.68
C PRO A 72 9.40 -10.01 -4.69
N GLY A 73 9.70 -9.48 -5.86
CA GLY A 73 10.42 -8.21 -6.01
C GLY A 73 9.53 -6.98 -5.94
N LEU A 74 8.20 -7.15 -5.90
CA LEU A 74 7.27 -6.03 -5.82
C LEU A 74 7.22 -5.51 -4.39
N PRO A 75 7.63 -4.25 -4.14
CA PRO A 75 7.54 -3.69 -2.80
C PRO A 75 6.09 -3.51 -2.35
N VAL A 76 5.78 -3.98 -1.15
CA VAL A 76 4.46 -3.81 -0.53
C VAL A 76 4.64 -3.17 0.84
N LEU A 77 4.07 -1.99 1.00
CA LEU A 77 4.09 -1.24 2.25
C LEU A 77 2.71 -1.35 2.90
N ILE A 78 2.68 -1.87 4.12
CA ILE A 78 1.41 -1.96 4.88
C ILE A 78 1.08 -0.59 5.45
N VAL A 79 -0.12 -0.10 5.17
CA VAL A 79 -0.61 1.18 5.66
C VAL A 79 -1.97 0.92 6.32
N THR A 80 -2.03 0.97 7.64
CA THR A 80 -3.24 0.61 8.38
C THR A 80 -3.52 1.61 9.50
N ALA A 81 -4.80 1.72 9.89
CA ALA A 81 -5.20 2.57 11.00
C ALA A 81 -4.85 1.95 12.36
N TYR A 82 -4.40 0.70 12.39
CA TYR A 82 -4.20 -0.05 13.63
C TYR A 82 -2.73 -0.31 13.89
N ASP A 83 -2.27 0.00 15.09
CA ASP A 83 -0.88 -0.21 15.50
C ASP A 83 -0.64 -1.54 16.21
N ASN A 84 -1.71 -2.30 16.48
CA ASN A 84 -1.60 -3.58 17.19
C ASN A 84 -0.96 -4.69 16.36
N TYR A 85 -0.65 -4.44 15.09
CA TYR A 85 0.02 -5.42 14.24
C TYR A 85 1.53 -5.24 14.16
N VAL A 86 2.09 -4.24 14.84
CA VAL A 86 3.51 -3.87 14.70
C VAL A 86 4.45 -5.04 15.03
N ASN A 87 4.03 -5.96 15.90
CA ASN A 87 4.82 -7.14 16.27
C ASN A 87 4.31 -8.43 15.62
N ASP A 88 3.40 -8.35 14.66
CA ASP A 88 2.87 -9.54 14.01
C ASP A 88 3.93 -10.15 13.07
N PRO A 89 4.24 -11.46 13.21
CA PRO A 89 5.25 -12.10 12.36
C PRO A 89 4.96 -12.01 10.86
N ARG A 90 3.69 -11.88 10.47
CA ARG A 90 3.32 -11.78 9.06
C ARG A 90 3.85 -10.51 8.40
N LEU A 91 4.19 -9.49 9.18
CA LEU A 91 4.80 -8.27 8.65
C LEU A 91 6.17 -8.50 8.02
N SER A 92 6.81 -9.63 8.32
CA SER A 92 8.10 -9.94 7.72
C SER A 92 8.02 -10.09 6.20
N GLU A 93 6.85 -10.35 5.65
CA GLU A 93 6.66 -10.43 4.20
C GLU A 93 6.52 -9.06 3.55
N ALA A 94 6.18 -8.02 4.31
CA ALA A 94 6.03 -6.67 3.81
C ALA A 94 7.37 -5.94 3.81
N ASP A 95 7.46 -4.90 3.00
CA ASP A 95 8.66 -4.07 2.89
C ASP A 95 8.67 -2.92 3.88
N GLY A 96 7.58 -2.70 4.57
CA GLY A 96 7.46 -1.70 5.62
C GLY A 96 6.05 -1.64 6.19
N TYR A 97 5.89 -0.86 7.24
CA TYR A 97 4.64 -0.74 7.97
C TYR A 97 4.47 0.71 8.44
N VAL A 98 3.31 1.29 8.16
CA VAL A 98 2.97 2.65 8.59
C VAL A 98 1.57 2.63 9.18
N VAL A 99 1.40 3.25 10.36
CA VAL A 99 0.07 3.50 10.90
C VAL A 99 -0.46 4.76 10.24
N LYS A 100 -1.55 4.65 9.48
CA LYS A 100 -2.06 5.78 8.72
C LYS A 100 -2.71 6.81 9.63
N SER A 101 -2.36 8.09 9.38
CA SER A 101 -2.84 9.21 10.13
C SER A 101 -2.68 10.46 9.27
N PHE A 102 -3.60 11.40 9.40
CA PHE A 102 -3.49 12.67 8.69
C PHE A 102 -2.27 13.46 9.13
N VAL A 103 -1.84 13.30 10.38
CA VAL A 103 -0.69 14.05 10.91
C VAL A 103 0.65 13.39 10.59
N GLN A 104 0.64 12.18 10.02
CA GLN A 104 1.86 11.42 9.74
C GLN A 104 2.06 11.17 8.25
N VAL A 105 1.46 11.99 7.40
CA VAL A 105 1.60 11.82 5.95
C VAL A 105 3.04 11.97 5.49
N ASP A 106 3.83 12.80 6.18
CA ASP A 106 5.26 12.96 5.85
C ASP A 106 6.05 11.70 6.14
N ASP A 107 5.69 10.95 7.19
CA ASP A 107 6.31 9.66 7.49
C ASP A 107 5.99 8.66 6.37
N LEU A 108 4.77 8.65 5.88
CA LEU A 108 4.40 7.80 4.75
C LEU A 108 5.21 8.15 3.50
N LYS A 109 5.32 9.43 3.19
CA LYS A 109 6.10 9.89 2.04
C LYS A 109 7.57 9.48 2.16
N GLN A 110 8.15 9.59 3.36
CA GLN A 110 9.54 9.20 3.59
C GLN A 110 9.73 7.69 3.44
N LYS A 111 8.81 6.90 3.97
CA LYS A 111 8.87 5.44 3.83
C LYS A 111 8.78 5.00 2.38
N ILE A 112 7.92 5.63 1.61
CA ILE A 112 7.80 5.34 0.18
C ILE A 112 9.12 5.65 -0.52
N ALA A 113 9.68 6.83 -0.26
CA ALA A 113 10.94 7.23 -0.87
C ALA A 113 12.08 6.28 -0.51
N ASP A 114 12.14 5.86 0.76
CA ASP A 114 13.17 4.93 1.23
C ASP A 114 13.06 3.56 0.53
N VAL A 115 11.85 3.06 0.39
CA VAL A 115 11.62 1.77 -0.28
C VAL A 115 11.96 1.85 -1.77
N LEU A 116 11.56 2.93 -2.43
CA LEU A 116 11.83 3.13 -3.85
C LEU A 116 13.31 3.36 -4.15
N ALA A 117 14.08 3.80 -3.16
CA ALA A 117 15.51 4.07 -3.32
C ALA A 117 16.39 2.82 -3.16
N ARG A 118 15.82 1.69 -2.73
CA ARG A 118 16.58 0.45 -2.52
C ARG A 118 17.06 -0.18 -3.83
#